data_847f19396cd8671a232fc8097856a1fc
#
_entry.id   847f19396cd8671a232fc8097856a1fc
#
_cell.length_a   1.000
_cell.length_b   1.000
_cell.length_c   1.000
_cell.angle_alpha   90.00
_cell.angle_beta   90.00
_cell.angle_gamma   90.00
#
_symmetry.space_group_name_H-M   'P 1'
#
loop_
_entity.id
_entity.type
_entity.pdbx_description
1 polymer ?
#
loop_
_entity_poly.entity_id
_entity_poly.type
_entity_poly.pdbx_seq_one_letter_code
_entity_poly.pdbx_strand_id
1 'polypeptide(L)'
;VNISNSNVNRPWQKSMLLKSSTRGVTWSSSNTKIATVKNGVVDTVGKGYVTITASTSYGAATCLIHVMPRESVRFCYASPNSAPLNSNVSFKAITDTDRVGVYFVVTNGSTSYKVTAKNKVKDGNSYIWTGTQKLSKSGKWSVKAYSKFKTESKYYTTAGGGEGEVFVTSTTNKTTTACAERRASDEVIKLIANYEGFLPKVTADSITTDPTLGYGKVVISGEQFYNNITSNQAYAYLCQTVNKGGYTTTTNSYLVNNGIKFNQQQFDALVCFAYNVGSGVFYNDSELQSVLLNTGSSGTIKAGASGTVTGSDVNLRRGAGTNYSVVTRMNSGTKLKFVDGKRYNTNWDKVKLS
;
A
#
# COMPACT_ATOMS: atom_id res chain seq x y z
N VAL A 1 -12.41 26.23 -20.92
CA VAL A 1 -12.30 24.86 -20.42
C VAL A 1 -10.83 24.53 -20.22
N ASN A 2 -10.49 23.94 -19.08
CA ASN A 2 -9.12 23.47 -18.80
C ASN A 2 -9.16 21.97 -18.50
N ILE A 3 -8.08 21.26 -18.89
CA ILE A 3 -7.87 19.86 -18.50
C ILE A 3 -6.47 19.67 -17.93
N SER A 4 -6.33 18.66 -17.08
CA SER A 4 -5.12 18.43 -16.26
C SER A 4 -3.85 18.12 -17.05
N ASN A 5 -3.97 17.65 -18.30
CA ASN A 5 -2.83 17.24 -19.13
C ASN A 5 -3.09 17.61 -20.60
N SER A 6 -2.05 18.05 -21.31
CA SER A 6 -2.15 18.41 -22.73
C SER A 6 -1.58 17.33 -23.67
N ASN A 7 -0.46 16.70 -23.31
CA ASN A 7 0.19 15.65 -24.10
C ASN A 7 0.68 14.54 -23.19
N VAL A 8 0.39 13.28 -23.52
CA VAL A 8 0.77 12.13 -22.71
C VAL A 8 1.08 10.89 -23.53
N ASN A 9 2.07 10.11 -23.08
CA ASN A 9 2.33 8.75 -23.56
C ASN A 9 1.67 7.74 -22.62
N ARG A 10 0.98 6.74 -23.17
CA ARG A 10 0.26 5.70 -22.41
C ARG A 10 0.54 4.31 -22.96
N PRO A 11 0.90 3.33 -22.12
CA PRO A 11 0.86 1.93 -22.54
C PRO A 11 -0.57 1.50 -22.86
N TRP A 12 -0.71 0.71 -23.91
CA TRP A 12 -1.99 0.11 -24.24
C TRP A 12 -2.52 -0.71 -23.07
N GLN A 13 -3.83 -0.61 -22.80
CA GLN A 13 -4.59 -1.18 -21.67
C GLN A 13 -4.38 -0.46 -20.32
N LYS A 14 -3.62 0.61 -20.26
CA LYS A 14 -3.65 1.50 -19.11
C LYS A 14 -4.66 2.63 -19.32
N SER A 15 -5.40 2.90 -18.27
CA SER A 15 -6.35 4.01 -18.21
C SER A 15 -5.69 5.24 -17.59
N MET A 16 -6.34 6.37 -17.73
CA MET A 16 -5.93 7.65 -17.14
C MET A 16 -7.17 8.46 -16.77
N LEU A 17 -7.10 9.16 -15.64
CA LEU A 17 -8.10 10.16 -15.27
C LEU A 17 -7.65 11.54 -15.74
N LEU A 18 -8.46 12.17 -16.59
CA LEU A 18 -8.37 13.60 -16.90
C LEU A 18 -9.39 14.33 -16.03
N LYS A 19 -8.95 15.38 -15.34
CA LYS A 19 -9.84 16.28 -14.58
C LYS A 19 -10.01 17.60 -15.31
N SER A 20 -11.21 18.18 -15.26
CA SER A 20 -11.49 19.55 -15.66
C SER A 20 -11.87 20.37 -14.44
N SER A 21 -11.35 21.59 -14.33
CA SER A 21 -11.82 22.57 -13.34
C SER A 21 -13.17 23.18 -13.71
N THR A 22 -13.59 23.03 -14.97
CA THR A 22 -14.87 23.51 -15.47
C THR A 22 -15.95 22.44 -15.22
N ARG A 23 -17.06 22.82 -14.60
CA ARG A 23 -18.21 21.92 -14.37
C ARG A 23 -19.00 21.70 -15.66
N GLY A 24 -19.68 20.56 -15.76
CA GLY A 24 -20.60 20.27 -16.86
C GLY A 24 -19.94 20.07 -18.22
N VAL A 25 -18.63 19.67 -18.24
CA VAL A 25 -17.95 19.37 -19.50
C VAL A 25 -18.45 18.07 -20.11
N THR A 26 -18.60 18.07 -21.44
CA THR A 26 -18.81 16.88 -22.24
C THR A 26 -17.48 16.35 -22.74
N TRP A 27 -17.26 15.05 -22.59
CA TRP A 27 -16.03 14.37 -23.00
C TRP A 27 -16.22 13.63 -24.32
N SER A 28 -15.25 13.75 -25.23
CA SER A 28 -15.26 13.03 -26.50
C SER A 28 -13.85 12.53 -26.88
N SER A 29 -13.81 11.51 -27.72
CA SER A 29 -12.57 10.93 -28.28
C SER A 29 -12.59 11.07 -29.79
N SER A 30 -11.46 11.48 -30.38
CA SER A 30 -11.29 11.55 -31.84
C SER A 30 -11.25 10.19 -32.51
N ASN A 31 -10.91 9.11 -31.75
CA ASN A 31 -10.89 7.74 -32.24
C ASN A 31 -11.14 6.72 -31.14
N THR A 32 -12.35 6.23 -31.02
CA THR A 32 -12.76 5.25 -30.00
C THR A 32 -12.14 3.86 -30.18
N LYS A 33 -11.53 3.56 -31.34
CA LYS A 33 -10.73 2.33 -31.56
C LYS A 33 -9.35 2.42 -30.94
N ILE A 34 -8.88 3.62 -30.55
CA ILE A 34 -7.61 3.84 -29.88
C ILE A 34 -7.84 4.11 -28.39
N ALA A 35 -8.76 5.02 -28.05
CA ALA A 35 -9.16 5.24 -26.66
C ALA A 35 -10.61 5.71 -26.58
N THR A 36 -11.31 5.31 -25.51
CA THR A 36 -12.63 5.80 -25.12
C THR A 36 -12.50 6.73 -23.91
N VAL A 37 -13.50 7.59 -23.70
CA VAL A 37 -13.55 8.45 -22.51
C VAL A 37 -14.96 8.48 -21.93
N LYS A 38 -15.06 8.38 -20.61
CA LYS A 38 -16.32 8.55 -19.86
C LYS A 38 -16.02 9.29 -18.56
N ASN A 39 -16.66 10.42 -18.34
CA ASN A 39 -16.48 11.25 -17.13
C ASN A 39 -14.99 11.53 -16.81
N GLY A 40 -14.18 11.82 -17.84
CA GLY A 40 -12.75 12.06 -17.71
C GLY A 40 -11.88 10.80 -17.57
N VAL A 41 -12.45 9.61 -17.34
CA VAL A 41 -11.69 8.35 -17.38
C VAL A 41 -11.47 7.96 -18.83
N VAL A 42 -10.21 7.92 -19.23
CA VAL A 42 -9.77 7.51 -20.57
C VAL A 42 -9.27 6.08 -20.51
N ASP A 43 -9.91 5.19 -21.25
CA ASP A 43 -9.50 3.78 -21.36
C ASP A 43 -8.86 3.54 -22.73
N THR A 44 -7.62 3.06 -22.78
CA THR A 44 -6.92 2.76 -24.03
C THR A 44 -7.34 1.41 -24.59
N VAL A 45 -7.71 1.39 -25.87
CA VAL A 45 -8.26 0.21 -26.58
C VAL A 45 -7.32 -0.31 -27.66
N GLY A 46 -6.58 0.57 -28.32
CA GLY A 46 -5.64 0.26 -29.39
C GLY A 46 -4.42 1.16 -29.37
N LYS A 47 -3.40 0.83 -30.19
CA LYS A 47 -2.18 1.64 -30.34
C LYS A 47 -2.40 2.82 -31.31
N GLY A 48 -1.72 3.93 -31.09
CA GLY A 48 -1.71 5.08 -31.99
C GLY A 48 -1.95 6.41 -31.26
N TYR A 49 -2.24 7.44 -32.01
CA TYR A 49 -2.54 8.78 -31.50
C TYR A 49 -4.03 9.03 -31.45
N VAL A 50 -4.51 9.63 -30.37
CA VAL A 50 -5.91 10.01 -30.17
C VAL A 50 -5.99 11.31 -29.38
N THR A 51 -6.93 12.18 -29.73
CA THR A 51 -7.23 13.41 -28.99
C THR A 51 -8.49 13.22 -28.16
N ILE A 52 -8.37 13.46 -26.86
CA ILE A 52 -9.51 13.54 -25.94
C ILE A 52 -9.86 15.01 -25.76
N THR A 53 -11.15 15.33 -25.90
CA THR A 53 -11.66 16.69 -25.78
C THR A 53 -12.65 16.79 -24.63
N ALA A 54 -12.46 17.82 -23.79
CA ALA A 54 -13.47 18.29 -22.85
C ALA A 54 -14.06 19.59 -23.37
N SER A 55 -15.38 19.70 -23.54
CA SER A 55 -16.05 20.84 -24.14
C SER A 55 -17.28 21.29 -23.35
N THR A 56 -17.58 22.58 -23.48
CA THR A 56 -18.84 23.21 -23.07
C THR A 56 -19.34 24.08 -24.24
N SER A 57 -20.49 24.73 -24.11
CA SER A 57 -20.95 25.74 -25.06
C SER A 57 -20.01 26.94 -25.24
N TYR A 58 -19.10 27.17 -24.28
CA TYR A 58 -18.20 28.32 -24.22
C TYR A 58 -16.78 28.04 -24.66
N GLY A 59 -16.42 26.76 -24.96
CA GLY A 59 -15.10 26.41 -25.41
C GLY A 59 -14.71 24.96 -25.11
N ALA A 60 -13.50 24.61 -25.53
CA ALA A 60 -12.97 23.27 -25.38
C ALA A 60 -11.50 23.26 -24.98
N ALA A 61 -11.05 22.17 -24.37
CA ALA A 61 -9.65 21.85 -24.12
C ALA A 61 -9.35 20.41 -24.57
N THR A 62 -8.13 20.17 -25.03
CA THR A 62 -7.75 18.88 -25.61
C THR A 62 -6.52 18.28 -24.92
N CYS A 63 -6.48 16.94 -24.90
CA CYS A 63 -5.31 16.17 -24.52
C CYS A 63 -4.96 15.22 -25.66
N LEU A 64 -3.77 15.36 -26.25
CA LEU A 64 -3.24 14.39 -27.21
C LEU A 64 -2.62 13.21 -26.46
N ILE A 65 -3.06 12.00 -26.77
CA ILE A 65 -2.58 10.76 -26.17
C ILE A 65 -1.89 9.91 -27.23
N HIS A 66 -0.65 9.54 -26.99
CA HIS A 66 0.07 8.51 -27.75
C HIS A 66 -0.03 7.19 -26.99
N VAL A 67 -0.83 6.26 -27.51
CA VAL A 67 -0.99 4.93 -26.92
C VAL A 67 0.10 4.00 -27.44
N MET A 68 1.03 3.68 -26.53
CA MET A 68 2.21 2.86 -26.80
C MET A 68 1.92 1.34 -26.70
N PRO A 69 2.86 0.46 -27.08
CA PRO A 69 2.74 -0.98 -26.87
C PRO A 69 2.48 -1.36 -25.41
N ARG A 70 1.92 -2.56 -25.21
CA ARG A 70 1.61 -3.11 -23.88
C ARG A 70 2.85 -3.26 -23.01
N GLU A 71 2.67 -3.12 -21.71
CA GLU A 71 3.70 -3.47 -20.74
C GLU A 71 3.98 -4.97 -20.73
N SER A 72 5.24 -5.33 -20.50
CA SER A 72 5.66 -6.73 -20.44
C SER A 72 5.15 -7.42 -19.19
N VAL A 73 5.22 -6.74 -18.03
CA VAL A 73 4.73 -7.20 -16.72
C VAL A 73 3.89 -6.09 -16.12
N ARG A 74 2.66 -6.41 -15.73
CA ARG A 74 1.76 -5.46 -15.09
C ARG A 74 2.09 -5.23 -13.62
N PHE A 75 2.32 -6.33 -12.89
CA PHE A 75 2.65 -6.32 -11.46
C PHE A 75 3.65 -7.42 -11.13
N CYS A 76 4.53 -7.15 -10.18
CA CYS A 76 5.43 -8.10 -9.58
C CYS A 76 5.43 -7.92 -8.07
N TYR A 77 5.30 -9.01 -7.31
CA TYR A 77 5.34 -9.01 -5.86
C TYR A 77 5.83 -10.35 -5.31
N ALA A 78 6.27 -10.34 -4.06
CA ALA A 78 6.65 -11.55 -3.32
C ALA A 78 5.56 -11.93 -2.31
N SER A 79 5.46 -13.21 -2.00
CA SER A 79 4.58 -13.75 -0.95
C SER A 79 5.30 -14.92 -0.26
N PRO A 80 5.62 -14.80 1.04
CA PRO A 80 5.39 -13.63 1.88
C PRO A 80 6.31 -12.45 1.53
N ASN A 81 5.84 -11.21 1.80
CA ASN A 81 6.63 -9.98 1.63
C ASN A 81 7.74 -9.84 2.70
N SER A 82 7.52 -10.43 3.88
CA SER A 82 8.51 -10.58 4.95
C SER A 82 8.66 -12.06 5.27
N ALA A 83 9.88 -12.59 5.20
CA ALA A 83 10.13 -14.02 5.29
C ALA A 83 11.28 -14.32 6.26
N PRO A 84 11.23 -15.43 7.04
CA PRO A 84 12.38 -15.90 7.80
C PRO A 84 13.53 -16.34 6.90
N LEU A 85 14.76 -16.23 7.39
CA LEU A 85 15.94 -16.75 6.72
C LEU A 85 15.77 -18.25 6.38
N ASN A 86 16.23 -18.64 5.19
CA ASN A 86 16.12 -20.01 4.68
C ASN A 86 14.70 -20.52 4.45
N SER A 87 13.69 -19.63 4.39
CA SER A 87 12.34 -20.00 3.98
C SER A 87 12.13 -19.87 2.47
N ASN A 88 11.13 -20.58 1.97
CA ASN A 88 10.69 -20.45 0.59
C ASN A 88 9.83 -19.18 0.42
N VAL A 89 10.15 -18.41 -0.61
CA VAL A 89 9.39 -17.25 -1.04
C VAL A 89 8.85 -17.48 -2.44
N SER A 90 7.57 -17.24 -2.65
CA SER A 90 6.94 -17.27 -3.96
C SER A 90 6.99 -15.87 -4.58
N PHE A 91 7.53 -15.79 -5.80
CA PHE A 91 7.50 -14.57 -6.61
C PHE A 91 6.38 -14.67 -7.60
N LYS A 92 5.55 -13.64 -7.66
CA LYS A 92 4.38 -13.60 -8.54
C LYS A 92 4.51 -12.44 -9.52
N ALA A 93 4.18 -12.72 -10.78
CA ALA A 93 4.07 -11.72 -11.84
C ALA A 93 2.71 -11.82 -12.52
N ILE A 94 2.07 -10.68 -12.73
CA ILE A 94 0.82 -10.60 -13.48
C ILE A 94 1.13 -10.03 -14.86
N THR A 95 0.71 -10.75 -15.89
CA THR A 95 0.94 -10.39 -17.29
C THR A 95 -0.34 -10.52 -18.11
N ASP A 96 -0.35 -9.96 -19.32
CA ASP A 96 -1.39 -10.25 -20.30
C ASP A 96 -1.33 -11.72 -20.74
N THR A 97 -2.43 -12.19 -21.36
CA THR A 97 -2.60 -13.60 -21.76
C THR A 97 -1.76 -14.01 -22.96
N ASP A 98 -1.13 -13.06 -23.69
CA ASP A 98 -0.22 -13.30 -24.81
C ASP A 98 1.24 -13.58 -24.40
N ARG A 99 1.50 -13.70 -23.07
CA ARG A 99 2.81 -14.12 -22.56
C ARG A 99 2.90 -15.64 -22.46
N VAL A 100 4.05 -16.17 -22.84
CA VAL A 100 4.31 -17.63 -22.89
C VAL A 100 5.38 -18.10 -21.91
N GLY A 101 6.05 -17.19 -21.22
CA GLY A 101 7.04 -17.53 -20.20
C GLY A 101 7.34 -16.34 -19.30
N VAL A 102 7.67 -16.65 -18.06
CA VAL A 102 8.11 -15.68 -17.05
C VAL A 102 9.27 -16.26 -16.26
N TYR A 103 10.26 -15.42 -15.96
CA TYR A 103 11.25 -15.69 -14.93
C TYR A 103 11.47 -14.46 -14.07
N PHE A 104 12.03 -14.68 -12.89
CA PHE A 104 12.40 -13.62 -11.96
C PHE A 104 13.92 -13.60 -11.77
N VAL A 105 14.47 -12.40 -11.64
CA VAL A 105 15.81 -12.16 -11.12
C VAL A 105 15.65 -11.63 -9.72
N VAL A 106 16.21 -12.34 -8.73
CA VAL A 106 16.05 -12.06 -7.30
C VAL A 106 17.43 -11.82 -6.72
N THR A 107 17.69 -10.59 -6.24
CA THR A 107 19.05 -10.15 -5.88
C THR A 107 19.13 -9.55 -4.49
N ASN A 108 20.23 -9.88 -3.77
CA ASN A 108 20.64 -9.23 -2.53
C ASN A 108 22.18 -9.04 -2.59
N GLY A 109 22.61 -7.81 -2.91
CA GLY A 109 24.02 -7.52 -3.16
C GLY A 109 24.59 -8.40 -4.28
N SER A 110 25.66 -9.15 -4.00
CA SER A 110 26.31 -10.06 -4.97
C SER A 110 25.55 -11.37 -5.19
N THR A 111 24.55 -11.70 -4.36
CA THR A 111 23.79 -12.94 -4.52
C THR A 111 22.63 -12.73 -5.46
N SER A 112 22.52 -13.58 -6.49
CA SER A 112 21.47 -13.52 -7.50
C SER A 112 20.92 -14.90 -7.83
N TYR A 113 19.58 -14.99 -7.94
CA TYR A 113 18.88 -16.19 -8.41
C TYR A 113 18.06 -15.85 -9.65
N LYS A 114 18.13 -16.74 -10.66
CA LYS A 114 17.19 -16.73 -11.77
C LYS A 114 16.13 -17.80 -11.51
N VAL A 115 14.90 -17.37 -11.25
CA VAL A 115 13.79 -18.24 -10.84
C VAL A 115 12.77 -18.32 -11.96
N THR A 116 12.68 -19.46 -12.63
CA THR A 116 11.66 -19.67 -13.68
C THR A 116 10.29 -19.90 -13.03
N ALA A 117 9.26 -19.23 -13.54
CA ALA A 117 7.88 -19.49 -13.13
C ALA A 117 7.44 -20.88 -13.59
N LYS A 118 7.05 -21.73 -12.66
CA LYS A 118 6.59 -23.10 -12.90
C LYS A 118 5.07 -23.22 -12.97
N ASN A 119 4.35 -22.30 -12.32
CA ASN A 119 2.89 -22.30 -12.27
C ASN A 119 2.34 -21.05 -12.97
N LYS A 120 1.25 -21.26 -13.71
CA LYS A 120 0.50 -20.21 -14.41
C LYS A 120 -1.00 -20.42 -14.19
N VAL A 121 -1.67 -19.41 -13.64
CA VAL A 121 -3.11 -19.44 -13.39
C VAL A 121 -3.76 -18.27 -14.13
N LYS A 122 -4.92 -18.53 -14.77
CA LYS A 122 -5.70 -17.48 -15.42
C LYS A 122 -6.41 -16.61 -14.37
N ASP A 123 -6.36 -15.29 -14.55
CA ASP A 123 -6.96 -14.30 -13.66
C ASP A 123 -7.62 -13.21 -14.50
N GLY A 124 -8.90 -13.38 -14.81
CA GLY A 124 -9.61 -12.51 -15.74
C GLY A 124 -8.99 -12.50 -17.13
N ASN A 125 -8.54 -11.33 -17.57
CA ASN A 125 -7.83 -11.11 -18.85
C ASN A 125 -6.30 -11.18 -18.72
N SER A 126 -5.79 -11.75 -17.63
CA SER A 126 -4.37 -11.86 -17.30
C SER A 126 -3.99 -13.29 -16.89
N TYR A 127 -2.69 -13.50 -16.71
CA TYR A 127 -2.12 -14.66 -16.03
C TYR A 127 -1.31 -14.24 -14.81
N ILE A 128 -1.45 -14.99 -13.73
CA ILE A 128 -0.56 -14.96 -12.57
C ILE A 128 0.47 -16.07 -12.74
N TRP A 129 1.74 -15.69 -12.81
CA TRP A 129 2.88 -16.59 -12.90
C TRP A 129 3.55 -16.69 -11.55
N THR A 130 3.91 -17.89 -11.11
CA THR A 130 4.55 -18.12 -9.82
C THR A 130 5.82 -18.92 -9.95
N GLY A 131 6.90 -18.40 -9.38
CA GLY A 131 8.18 -19.09 -9.17
C GLY A 131 8.54 -19.04 -7.68
N THR A 132 9.23 -20.05 -7.17
CA THR A 132 9.58 -20.16 -5.75
C THR A 132 11.08 -20.36 -5.58
N GLN A 133 11.67 -19.69 -4.59
CA GLN A 133 13.08 -19.80 -4.25
C GLN A 133 13.29 -19.70 -2.72
N LYS A 134 14.17 -20.52 -2.21
CA LYS A 134 14.66 -20.43 -0.84
C LYS A 134 15.70 -19.32 -0.76
N LEU A 135 15.51 -18.34 0.15
CA LEU A 135 16.43 -17.22 0.31
C LEU A 135 17.38 -17.43 1.50
N SER A 136 18.67 -17.39 1.23
CA SER A 136 19.74 -17.77 2.16
C SER A 136 20.47 -16.61 2.84
N LYS A 137 20.10 -15.37 2.56
CA LYS A 137 20.64 -14.16 3.17
C LYS A 137 19.55 -13.32 3.78
N SER A 138 19.79 -12.71 4.94
CA SER A 138 18.92 -11.71 5.53
C SER A 138 19.03 -10.36 4.81
N GLY A 139 18.03 -9.50 5.04
CA GLY A 139 17.96 -8.16 4.46
C GLY A 139 17.04 -8.07 3.24
N LYS A 140 17.15 -6.96 2.55
CA LYS A 140 16.31 -6.63 1.39
C LYS A 140 16.75 -7.40 0.15
N TRP A 141 15.81 -8.07 -0.50
CA TRP A 141 15.95 -8.67 -1.82
C TRP A 141 15.10 -7.89 -2.83
N SER A 142 15.72 -7.49 -3.91
CA SER A 142 15.01 -6.93 -5.07
C SER A 142 14.56 -8.05 -5.99
N VAL A 143 13.35 -7.94 -6.52
CA VAL A 143 12.76 -8.90 -7.44
C VAL A 143 12.43 -8.19 -8.74
N LYS A 144 12.89 -8.72 -9.85
CA LYS A 144 12.58 -8.20 -11.19
C LYS A 144 12.03 -9.31 -12.06
N ALA A 145 10.78 -9.14 -12.52
CA ALA A 145 10.10 -10.09 -13.37
C ALA A 145 10.32 -9.77 -14.85
N TYR A 146 10.54 -10.79 -15.64
CA TYR A 146 10.68 -10.74 -17.09
C TYR A 146 9.69 -11.67 -17.74
N SER A 147 9.00 -11.20 -18.78
CA SER A 147 8.05 -12.01 -19.55
C SER A 147 8.42 -12.06 -21.02
N LYS A 148 8.01 -13.15 -21.70
CA LYS A 148 8.21 -13.36 -23.12
C LYS A 148 6.88 -13.34 -23.85
N PHE A 149 6.78 -12.56 -24.91
CA PHE A 149 5.66 -12.57 -25.86
C PHE A 149 5.67 -13.86 -26.70
N LYS A 150 4.48 -14.32 -27.11
CA LYS A 150 4.34 -15.51 -27.95
C LYS A 150 5.08 -15.39 -29.28
N THR A 151 5.14 -14.17 -29.83
CA THR A 151 5.74 -13.87 -31.14
C THR A 151 7.23 -13.52 -31.08
N GLU A 152 7.84 -13.57 -29.90
CA GLU A 152 9.22 -13.10 -29.69
C GLU A 152 10.06 -14.14 -28.96
N SER A 153 11.38 -14.11 -29.18
CA SER A 153 12.35 -14.98 -28.50
C SER A 153 12.88 -14.35 -27.20
N LYS A 154 12.86 -13.01 -27.10
CA LYS A 154 13.42 -12.25 -25.98
C LYS A 154 12.44 -12.07 -24.84
N TYR A 155 12.97 -11.88 -23.64
CA TYR A 155 12.24 -11.54 -22.44
C TYR A 155 12.38 -10.06 -22.13
N TYR A 156 11.31 -9.45 -21.67
CA TYR A 156 11.24 -8.02 -21.35
C TYR A 156 10.66 -7.81 -19.96
N THR A 157 11.00 -6.71 -19.34
CA THR A 157 10.45 -6.24 -18.06
C THR A 157 9.80 -4.88 -18.23
N THR A 158 9.04 -4.46 -17.23
CA THR A 158 8.45 -3.12 -17.16
C THR A 158 8.95 -2.44 -15.88
N ALA A 159 9.44 -1.21 -16.01
CA ALA A 159 9.82 -0.41 -14.86
C ALA A 159 8.61 -0.19 -13.92
N GLY A 160 8.83 -0.29 -12.62
CA GLY A 160 7.77 -0.24 -11.62
C GLY A 160 6.91 -1.51 -11.57
N GLY A 161 6.07 -1.78 -12.57
CA GLY A 161 5.19 -2.95 -12.62
C GLY A 161 5.92 -4.30 -12.56
N GLY A 162 7.05 -4.42 -13.26
CA GLY A 162 7.90 -5.61 -13.25
C GLY A 162 8.80 -5.76 -12.02
N GLU A 163 8.71 -4.87 -11.04
CA GLU A 163 9.60 -4.80 -9.88
C GLU A 163 8.86 -5.06 -8.58
N GLY A 164 9.43 -5.93 -7.76
CA GLY A 164 8.96 -6.27 -6.42
C GLY A 164 10.11 -6.31 -5.43
N GLU A 165 9.80 -6.59 -4.20
CA GLU A 165 10.81 -6.80 -3.15
C GLU A 165 10.29 -7.75 -2.07
N VAL A 166 11.22 -8.33 -1.32
CA VAL A 166 10.96 -9.10 -0.10
C VAL A 166 12.03 -8.79 0.92
N PHE A 167 11.66 -8.78 2.18
CA PHE A 167 12.61 -8.63 3.29
C PHE A 167 12.76 -9.94 4.03
N VAL A 168 14.02 -10.42 4.12
CA VAL A 168 14.35 -11.65 4.84
C VAL A 168 14.90 -11.30 6.21
N THR A 169 14.20 -11.72 7.25
CA THR A 169 14.59 -11.49 8.65
C THR A 169 15.60 -12.55 9.08
N SER A 170 16.59 -12.14 9.85
CA SER A 170 17.58 -13.06 10.46
C SER A 170 16.96 -13.96 11.55
N THR A 171 15.79 -13.60 12.07
CA THR A 171 15.09 -14.32 13.14
C THR A 171 13.93 -15.11 12.58
N THR A 172 13.74 -16.34 13.05
CA THR A 172 12.62 -17.21 12.69
C THR A 172 11.33 -16.87 13.43
N ASN A 173 11.39 -16.06 14.46
CA ASN A 173 10.25 -15.76 15.34
C ASN A 173 9.69 -14.36 15.05
N LYS A 174 8.39 -14.29 14.66
CA LYS A 174 7.65 -13.05 14.43
C LYS A 174 7.56 -12.17 15.69
N THR A 175 7.72 -12.72 16.88
CA THR A 175 7.64 -12.02 18.17
C THR A 175 8.98 -11.47 18.65
N THR A 176 10.11 -11.86 18.02
CA THR A 176 11.41 -11.33 18.40
C THR A 176 11.53 -9.84 18.08
N THR A 177 11.79 -9.03 19.10
CA THR A 177 12.02 -7.59 18.93
C THR A 177 13.44 -7.31 18.47
N ALA A 178 13.57 -6.44 17.48
CA ALA A 178 14.86 -5.97 16.98
C ALA A 178 14.70 -4.56 16.41
N CYS A 179 15.76 -3.75 16.49
CA CYS A 179 15.87 -2.51 15.73
C CYS A 179 16.45 -2.86 14.36
N ALA A 180 15.58 -3.23 13.42
CA ALA A 180 15.97 -3.64 12.08
C ALA A 180 14.83 -3.37 11.09
N GLU A 181 15.18 -3.06 9.84
CA GLU A 181 14.17 -2.88 8.77
C GLU A 181 13.27 -4.10 8.60
N ARG A 182 12.01 -3.85 8.30
CA ARG A 182 10.99 -4.87 8.00
C ARG A 182 10.15 -4.46 6.79
N ARG A 183 9.36 -5.41 6.31
CA ARG A 183 8.28 -5.17 5.35
C ARG A 183 6.94 -5.54 5.98
N ALA A 184 5.88 -4.89 5.54
CA ALA A 184 4.53 -5.29 5.92
C ALA A 184 4.33 -6.77 5.60
N SER A 185 3.80 -7.53 6.53
CA SER A 185 3.50 -8.95 6.32
C SER A 185 2.31 -9.14 5.39
N ASP A 186 2.17 -10.32 4.80
CA ASP A 186 0.98 -10.66 4.01
C ASP A 186 -0.30 -10.60 4.86
N GLU A 187 -0.19 -10.88 6.16
CA GLU A 187 -1.30 -10.82 7.11
C GLU A 187 -1.87 -9.40 7.24
N VAL A 188 -1.01 -8.40 7.42
CA VAL A 188 -1.48 -7.00 7.53
C VAL A 188 -1.97 -6.48 6.19
N ILE A 189 -1.34 -6.85 5.07
CA ILE A 189 -1.82 -6.41 3.75
C ILE A 189 -3.21 -7.00 3.45
N LYS A 190 -3.46 -8.25 3.83
CA LYS A 190 -4.80 -8.87 3.73
C LYS A 190 -5.81 -8.20 4.67
N LEU A 191 -5.38 -7.84 5.88
CA LEU A 191 -6.22 -7.10 6.82
C LEU A 191 -6.66 -5.77 6.23
N ILE A 192 -5.73 -4.98 5.69
CA ILE A 192 -6.02 -3.71 5.00
C ILE A 192 -7.01 -3.97 3.85
N ALA A 193 -6.75 -4.97 2.97
CA ALA A 193 -7.62 -5.29 1.86
C ALA A 193 -9.06 -5.62 2.29
N ASN A 194 -9.23 -6.33 3.42
CA ASN A 194 -10.54 -6.69 3.94
C ASN A 194 -11.34 -5.49 4.47
N TYR A 195 -10.66 -4.49 5.04
CA TYR A 195 -11.32 -3.28 5.55
C TYR A 195 -11.63 -2.25 4.47
N GLU A 196 -10.76 -2.11 3.46
CA GLU A 196 -10.93 -1.12 2.39
C GLU A 196 -12.05 -1.46 1.40
N GLY A 197 -12.40 -2.76 1.29
CA GLY A 197 -13.33 -3.23 0.26
C GLY A 197 -12.72 -3.19 -1.14
N PHE A 198 -13.33 -3.93 -2.08
CA PHE A 198 -12.80 -4.09 -3.43
C PHE A 198 -13.61 -3.31 -4.47
N LEU A 199 -12.96 -2.39 -5.18
CA LEU A 199 -13.51 -1.64 -6.30
C LEU A 199 -12.79 -2.03 -7.61
N PRO A 200 -13.42 -2.78 -8.53
CA PRO A 200 -12.78 -3.24 -9.77
C PRO A 200 -12.51 -2.15 -10.79
N LYS A 201 -13.23 -1.03 -10.70
CA LYS A 201 -13.18 0.09 -11.65
C LYS A 201 -13.16 1.41 -10.92
N VAL A 202 -12.48 2.40 -11.51
CA VAL A 202 -12.69 3.79 -11.14
C VAL A 202 -14.06 4.22 -11.66
N THR A 203 -14.92 4.67 -10.75
CA THR A 203 -16.18 5.32 -11.05
C THR A 203 -16.02 6.82 -10.81
N ALA A 204 -16.04 7.60 -11.87
CA ALA A 204 -15.88 9.05 -11.79
C ALA A 204 -17.23 9.76 -11.52
N ASP A 205 -17.99 9.31 -10.52
CA ASP A 205 -19.34 9.83 -10.27
C ASP A 205 -19.41 10.97 -9.26
N SER A 206 -18.32 11.37 -8.64
CA SER A 206 -18.37 12.52 -7.74
C SER A 206 -17.20 13.48 -7.95
N ILE A 207 -17.55 14.71 -8.26
CA ILE A 207 -16.65 15.87 -8.28
C ILE A 207 -16.08 16.16 -6.86
N THR A 208 -16.63 15.54 -5.84
CA THR A 208 -16.36 15.81 -4.43
C THR A 208 -15.55 14.74 -3.71
N THR A 209 -15.41 13.54 -4.26
CA THR A 209 -14.60 12.46 -3.67
C THR A 209 -13.47 12.06 -4.60
N ASP A 210 -12.31 11.78 -4.03
CA ASP A 210 -11.19 11.27 -4.81
C ASP A 210 -11.54 9.89 -5.38
N PRO A 211 -11.44 9.70 -6.72
CA PRO A 211 -11.75 8.42 -7.34
C PRO A 211 -10.80 7.35 -6.85
N THR A 212 -11.35 6.21 -6.44
CA THR A 212 -10.59 5.09 -5.88
C THR A 212 -10.68 3.84 -6.75
N LEU A 213 -9.67 2.98 -6.65
CA LEU A 213 -9.54 1.72 -7.37
C LEU A 213 -8.97 0.63 -6.45
N GLY A 214 -9.37 -0.61 -6.67
CA GLY A 214 -8.85 -1.76 -5.95
C GLY A 214 -9.22 -1.71 -4.47
N TYR A 215 -8.24 -1.69 -3.60
CA TYR A 215 -8.37 -1.60 -2.16
C TYR A 215 -7.96 -0.19 -1.68
N GLY A 216 -8.81 0.79 -1.93
CA GLY A 216 -8.62 2.16 -1.43
C GLY A 216 -7.56 3.00 -2.15
N LYS A 217 -7.00 2.56 -3.29
CA LYS A 217 -6.04 3.37 -4.04
C LYS A 217 -6.72 4.60 -4.64
N VAL A 218 -6.37 5.77 -4.15
CA VAL A 218 -6.77 7.05 -4.76
C VAL A 218 -6.06 7.22 -6.09
N VAL A 219 -6.81 7.47 -7.15
CA VAL A 219 -6.30 7.74 -8.50
C VAL A 219 -6.17 9.23 -8.67
N ILE A 220 -4.95 9.72 -8.80
CA ILE A 220 -4.70 11.14 -9.05
C ILE A 220 -4.75 11.48 -10.53
N SER A 221 -5.02 12.74 -10.83
CA SER A 221 -5.05 13.24 -12.20
C SER A 221 -3.73 12.99 -12.93
N GLY A 222 -3.81 12.46 -14.15
CA GLY A 222 -2.65 12.11 -14.98
C GLY A 222 -1.97 10.79 -14.64
N GLU A 223 -2.32 10.15 -13.52
CA GLU A 223 -1.79 8.83 -13.16
C GLU A 223 -2.26 7.74 -14.12
N GLN A 224 -1.37 6.79 -14.39
CA GLN A 224 -1.68 5.60 -15.19
C GLN A 224 -2.07 4.44 -14.29
N PHE A 225 -3.19 3.79 -14.60
CA PHE A 225 -3.66 2.64 -13.83
C PHE A 225 -4.34 1.61 -14.76
N TYR A 226 -4.42 0.35 -14.30
CA TYR A 226 -5.26 -0.65 -14.96
C TYR A 226 -6.68 -0.54 -14.44
N ASN A 227 -7.65 -0.32 -15.34
CA ASN A 227 -9.08 -0.33 -15.01
C ASN A 227 -9.68 -1.72 -15.27
N ASN A 228 -10.81 -2.08 -14.65
CA ASN A 228 -11.37 -3.43 -14.68
C ASN A 228 -10.40 -4.49 -14.14
N ILE A 229 -9.85 -4.26 -12.97
CA ILE A 229 -8.92 -5.18 -12.32
C ILE A 229 -9.64 -6.28 -11.54
N THR A 230 -8.99 -7.44 -11.40
CA THR A 230 -9.44 -8.50 -10.49
C THR A 230 -8.98 -8.20 -9.06
N SER A 231 -9.54 -8.90 -8.07
CA SER A 231 -9.09 -8.80 -6.68
C SER A 231 -7.62 -9.19 -6.50
N ASN A 232 -7.11 -10.16 -7.28
CA ASN A 232 -5.68 -10.52 -7.26
C ASN A 232 -4.79 -9.41 -7.81
N GLN A 233 -5.23 -8.71 -8.87
CA GLN A 233 -4.50 -7.57 -9.42
C GLN A 233 -4.52 -6.39 -8.46
N ALA A 234 -5.66 -6.12 -7.81
CA ALA A 234 -5.78 -5.12 -6.76
C ALA A 234 -4.88 -5.44 -5.56
N TYR A 235 -4.81 -6.72 -5.15
CA TYR A 235 -3.92 -7.16 -4.08
C TYR A 235 -2.44 -6.98 -4.43
N ALA A 236 -2.04 -7.32 -5.66
CA ALA A 236 -0.68 -7.08 -6.14
C ALA A 236 -0.32 -5.58 -6.09
N TYR A 237 -1.27 -4.72 -6.48
CA TYR A 237 -1.10 -3.29 -6.40
C TYR A 237 -1.00 -2.79 -4.95
N LEU A 238 -1.85 -3.29 -4.05
CA LEU A 238 -1.80 -2.98 -2.62
C LEU A 238 -0.45 -3.39 -2.00
N CYS A 239 0.08 -4.58 -2.33
CA CYS A 239 1.42 -5.01 -1.90
C CYS A 239 2.51 -4.00 -2.30
N GLN A 240 2.46 -3.51 -3.54
CA GLN A 240 3.41 -2.50 -4.01
C GLN A 240 3.19 -1.16 -3.28
N THR A 241 1.96 -0.71 -3.13
CA THR A 241 1.62 0.55 -2.47
C THR A 241 2.07 0.56 -1.01
N VAL A 242 1.79 -0.50 -0.26
CA VAL A 242 2.13 -0.59 1.16
C VAL A 242 3.65 -0.71 1.36
N ASN A 243 4.33 -1.54 0.57
CA ASN A 243 5.76 -1.84 0.79
C ASN A 243 6.72 -0.85 0.11
N LYS A 244 6.38 -0.32 -1.06
CA LYS A 244 7.19 0.70 -1.76
C LYS A 244 6.75 2.14 -1.46
N GLY A 245 5.52 2.34 -1.01
CA GLY A 245 4.98 3.62 -0.61
C GLY A 245 5.51 4.10 0.74
N GLY A 246 5.12 5.32 1.11
CA GLY A 246 5.53 5.97 2.35
C GLY A 246 5.19 5.21 3.64
N TYR A 247 4.19 4.34 3.62
CA TYR A 247 3.70 3.65 4.82
C TYR A 247 4.79 2.78 5.48
N THR A 248 5.31 1.80 4.77
CA THR A 248 6.37 0.90 5.27
C THR A 248 7.71 1.62 5.40
N THR A 249 8.09 2.44 4.42
CA THR A 249 9.40 3.13 4.44
C THR A 249 9.48 4.18 5.53
N THR A 250 8.44 4.96 5.76
CA THR A 250 8.39 5.97 6.82
C THR A 250 8.36 5.32 8.21
N THR A 251 7.57 4.25 8.38
CA THR A 251 7.55 3.48 9.63
C THR A 251 8.94 2.93 9.96
N ASN A 252 9.62 2.31 8.99
CA ASN A 252 11.00 1.83 9.18
C ASN A 252 11.95 2.96 9.54
N SER A 253 11.95 4.05 8.78
CA SER A 253 12.86 5.17 9.02
C SER A 253 12.67 5.74 10.42
N TYR A 254 11.41 5.92 10.85
CA TYR A 254 11.13 6.43 12.18
C TYR A 254 11.63 5.48 13.28
N LEU A 255 11.27 4.20 13.20
CA LEU A 255 11.63 3.23 14.24
C LEU A 255 13.14 2.96 14.31
N VAL A 256 13.79 2.78 13.16
CA VAL A 256 15.23 2.47 13.10
C VAL A 256 16.07 3.68 13.48
N ASN A 257 15.75 4.87 12.98
CA ASN A 257 16.52 6.09 13.28
C ASN A 257 16.42 6.49 14.76
N ASN A 258 15.34 6.12 15.44
CA ASN A 258 15.17 6.35 16.87
C ASN A 258 15.62 5.17 17.75
N GLY A 259 16.23 4.12 17.17
CA GLY A 259 16.72 2.97 17.92
C GLY A 259 15.64 2.12 18.58
N ILE A 260 14.38 2.23 18.11
CA ILE A 260 13.23 1.54 18.70
C ILE A 260 13.27 0.07 18.32
N LYS A 261 13.20 -0.82 19.31
CA LYS A 261 13.08 -2.26 19.09
C LYS A 261 11.63 -2.65 18.92
N PHE A 262 11.33 -3.40 17.88
CA PHE A 262 9.96 -3.85 17.55
C PHE A 262 10.00 -5.25 16.93
N ASN A 263 8.88 -5.96 17.03
CA ASN A 263 8.66 -7.24 16.36
C ASN A 263 7.80 -7.03 15.09
N GLN A 264 7.55 -8.12 14.33
CA GLN A 264 6.78 -8.03 13.08
C GLN A 264 5.35 -7.55 13.33
N GLN A 265 4.71 -8.01 14.41
CA GLN A 265 3.31 -7.66 14.71
C GLN A 265 3.15 -6.19 15.10
N GLN A 266 4.09 -5.66 15.88
CA GLN A 266 4.12 -4.22 16.23
C GLN A 266 4.36 -3.36 14.99
N PHE A 267 5.28 -3.79 14.12
CA PHE A 267 5.53 -3.12 12.86
C PHE A 267 4.28 -3.10 11.96
N ASP A 268 3.62 -4.24 11.80
CA ASP A 268 2.41 -4.38 11.01
C ASP A 268 1.28 -3.49 11.53
N ALA A 269 1.11 -3.40 12.85
CA ALA A 269 0.12 -2.51 13.45
C ALA A 269 0.39 -1.03 13.12
N LEU A 270 1.66 -0.61 13.17
CA LEU A 270 2.05 0.76 12.82
C LEU A 270 1.91 1.06 11.33
N VAL A 271 2.22 0.09 10.46
CA VAL A 271 1.98 0.24 9.01
C VAL A 271 0.48 0.34 8.70
N CYS A 272 -0.35 -0.50 9.33
CA CYS A 272 -1.80 -0.43 9.19
C CYS A 272 -2.35 0.92 9.68
N PHE A 273 -1.87 1.41 10.80
CA PHE A 273 -2.22 2.73 11.32
C PHE A 273 -1.82 3.84 10.33
N ALA A 274 -0.57 3.83 9.86
CA ALA A 274 -0.09 4.81 8.88
C ALA A 274 -0.87 4.77 7.55
N TYR A 275 -1.35 3.59 7.14
CA TYR A 275 -2.19 3.46 5.95
C TYR A 275 -3.50 4.21 6.10
N ASN A 276 -4.12 4.17 7.29
CA ASN A 276 -5.41 4.82 7.56
C ASN A 276 -5.31 6.34 7.77
N VAL A 277 -4.26 6.81 8.46
CA VAL A 277 -4.15 8.23 8.87
C VAL A 277 -3.08 9.02 8.09
N GLY A 278 -2.34 8.35 7.23
CA GLY A 278 -1.21 8.91 6.49
C GLY A 278 0.14 8.69 7.20
N SER A 279 1.19 8.45 6.41
CA SER A 279 2.53 8.14 6.92
C SER A 279 3.22 9.30 7.64
N GLY A 280 2.72 10.53 7.49
CA GLY A 280 3.21 11.71 8.22
C GLY A 280 2.95 11.68 9.73
N VAL A 281 2.06 10.80 10.21
CA VAL A 281 1.69 10.67 11.63
C VAL A 281 2.90 10.48 12.56
N PHE A 282 3.93 9.75 12.12
CA PHE A 282 5.13 9.53 12.91
C PHE A 282 5.94 10.82 13.23
N TYR A 283 5.75 11.87 12.44
CA TYR A 283 6.44 13.14 12.60
C TYR A 283 5.54 14.28 13.09
N ASN A 284 4.23 14.11 12.95
CA ASN A 284 3.26 15.17 13.24
C ASN A 284 2.44 14.91 14.52
N ASP A 285 2.43 13.68 15.03
CA ASP A 285 1.68 13.29 16.22
C ASP A 285 2.61 13.12 17.43
N SER A 286 2.62 14.10 18.32
CA SER A 286 3.49 14.12 19.49
C SER A 286 3.11 13.05 20.54
N GLU A 287 1.83 12.64 20.60
CA GLU A 287 1.40 11.56 21.51
C GLU A 287 1.94 10.22 21.03
N LEU A 288 1.80 9.92 19.74
CA LEU A 288 2.37 8.72 19.14
C LEU A 288 3.89 8.67 19.33
N GLN A 289 4.58 9.78 19.08
CA GLN A 289 6.02 9.88 19.28
C GLN A 289 6.41 9.59 20.74
N SER A 290 5.72 10.19 21.68
CA SER A 290 5.95 9.98 23.11
C SER A 290 5.78 8.49 23.50
N VAL A 291 4.73 7.85 23.02
CA VAL A 291 4.50 6.41 23.25
C VAL A 291 5.59 5.54 22.62
N LEU A 292 5.96 5.81 21.39
CA LEU A 292 6.96 5.02 20.67
C LEU A 292 8.36 5.19 21.23
N LEU A 293 8.75 6.39 21.62
CA LEU A 293 10.06 6.68 22.22
C LEU A 293 10.16 6.13 23.64
N ASN A 294 9.07 6.03 24.37
CA ASN A 294 9.01 5.47 25.73
C ASN A 294 8.92 3.93 25.75
N THR A 295 8.66 3.26 24.63
CA THR A 295 8.62 1.78 24.56
C THR A 295 9.98 1.11 24.82
N GLY A 296 11.08 1.88 24.92
CA GLY A 296 12.39 1.40 25.40
C GLY A 296 12.53 1.39 26.92
N SER A 297 11.69 2.10 27.65
CA SER A 297 11.48 1.97 29.09
C SER A 297 10.27 1.08 29.33
N SER A 298 10.49 -0.18 29.58
CA SER A 298 9.58 -1.00 30.38
C SER A 298 9.52 -0.41 31.81
N GLY A 299 9.01 0.79 31.89
CA GLY A 299 8.59 1.38 33.16
C GLY A 299 7.38 0.59 33.63
N THR A 300 7.60 -0.46 34.38
CA THR A 300 6.57 -1.06 35.19
C THR A 300 6.02 0.09 36.03
N ILE A 301 4.80 0.54 35.73
CA ILE A 301 4.13 1.53 36.55
C ILE A 301 4.02 0.91 37.93
N LYS A 302 4.84 1.38 38.87
CA LYS A 302 4.84 0.81 40.23
C LYS A 302 3.52 1.14 40.92
N ALA A 303 2.98 0.19 41.66
CA ALA A 303 1.87 0.45 42.56
C ALA A 303 2.21 1.64 43.46
N GLY A 304 1.29 2.59 43.59
CA GLY A 304 1.50 3.82 44.34
C GLY A 304 2.17 4.96 43.59
N ALA A 305 2.68 4.74 42.39
CA ALA A 305 3.22 5.83 41.55
C ALA A 305 2.16 6.89 41.26
N SER A 306 2.59 8.14 41.25
CA SER A 306 1.73 9.26 40.89
C SER A 306 1.74 9.53 39.40
N GLY A 307 0.57 9.84 38.83
CA GLY A 307 0.40 10.29 37.46
C GLY A 307 -0.42 11.57 37.41
N THR A 308 -0.41 12.22 36.25
CA THR A 308 -1.24 13.41 35.99
C THR A 308 -1.98 13.20 34.68
N VAL A 309 -3.28 13.48 34.65
CA VAL A 309 -4.09 13.46 33.43
C VAL A 309 -3.61 14.60 32.53
N THR A 310 -3.29 14.30 31.27
CA THR A 310 -2.83 15.30 30.29
C THR A 310 -3.94 15.74 29.32
N GLY A 311 -4.98 14.92 29.16
CA GLY A 311 -6.14 15.22 28.29
C GLY A 311 -7.29 15.89 29.04
N SER A 312 -8.17 16.59 28.31
CA SER A 312 -9.46 17.09 28.82
C SER A 312 -10.54 16.02 28.66
N ASP A 313 -11.55 16.02 29.57
CA ASP A 313 -12.71 15.10 29.54
C ASP A 313 -12.36 13.60 29.55
N VAL A 314 -11.25 13.21 30.16
CA VAL A 314 -10.84 11.81 30.28
C VAL A 314 -11.76 11.05 31.21
N ASN A 315 -12.42 10.00 30.75
CA ASN A 315 -13.35 9.20 31.52
C ASN A 315 -12.61 8.23 32.45
N LEU A 316 -12.84 8.37 33.79
CA LEU A 316 -12.55 7.33 34.76
C LEU A 316 -13.72 6.34 34.77
N ARG A 317 -13.47 5.05 34.55
CA ARG A 317 -14.49 4.01 34.44
C ARG A 317 -14.38 2.97 35.56
N ARG A 318 -15.46 2.26 35.86
CA ARG A 318 -15.48 1.20 36.87
C ARG A 318 -14.70 -0.06 36.49
N GLY A 319 -14.35 -0.21 35.25
CA GLY A 319 -13.60 -1.38 34.74
C GLY A 319 -12.84 -1.09 33.47
N ALA A 320 -12.05 -2.08 33.03
CA ALA A 320 -11.13 -2.01 31.92
C ALA A 320 -11.86 -2.21 30.57
N GLY A 321 -12.51 -1.17 30.10
CA GLY A 321 -13.23 -1.17 28.81
C GLY A 321 -14.19 0.00 28.67
N THR A 322 -14.52 0.36 27.43
CA THR A 322 -15.46 1.45 27.13
C THR A 322 -16.92 1.12 27.48
N ASN A 323 -17.24 -0.16 27.66
CA ASN A 323 -18.55 -0.68 28.07
C ASN A 323 -18.82 -0.56 29.58
N TYR A 324 -17.81 -0.22 30.40
CA TYR A 324 -18.02 0.03 31.81
C TYR A 324 -18.50 1.46 32.06
N SER A 325 -19.36 1.63 33.09
CA SER A 325 -19.90 2.94 33.45
C SER A 325 -18.81 3.93 33.84
N VAL A 326 -18.99 5.18 33.46
CA VAL A 326 -18.11 6.29 33.84
C VAL A 326 -18.36 6.62 35.32
N VAL A 327 -17.29 6.66 36.10
CA VAL A 327 -17.32 7.10 37.52
C VAL A 327 -17.29 8.62 37.59
N THR A 328 -16.36 9.21 36.85
CA THR A 328 -16.21 10.67 36.74
C THR A 328 -15.43 11.01 35.47
N ARG A 329 -15.49 12.27 35.09
CA ARG A 329 -14.61 12.85 34.05
C ARG A 329 -13.49 13.63 34.72
N MET A 330 -12.31 13.55 34.14
CA MET A 330 -11.10 14.17 34.67
C MET A 330 -10.56 15.17 33.65
N ASN A 331 -10.13 16.33 34.11
CA ASN A 331 -9.51 17.35 33.31
C ASN A 331 -7.97 17.22 33.36
N SER A 332 -7.30 17.87 32.42
CA SER A 332 -5.85 18.01 32.44
C SER A 332 -5.36 18.58 33.77
N GLY A 333 -4.31 18.02 34.30
CA GLY A 333 -3.78 18.39 35.63
C GLY A 333 -4.32 17.52 36.79
N THR A 334 -5.40 16.71 36.60
CA THR A 334 -5.91 15.83 37.65
C THR A 334 -4.84 14.82 38.09
N LYS A 335 -4.60 14.76 39.42
CA LYS A 335 -3.61 13.84 39.99
C LYS A 335 -4.21 12.47 40.25
N LEU A 336 -3.45 11.43 39.92
CA LEU A 336 -3.82 10.02 40.06
C LEU A 336 -2.72 9.24 40.78
N LYS A 337 -3.13 8.15 41.45
CA LYS A 337 -2.18 7.10 41.89
C LYS A 337 -2.53 5.78 41.23
N PHE A 338 -1.52 5.08 40.71
CA PHE A 338 -1.67 3.73 40.19
C PHE A 338 -1.84 2.74 41.34
N VAL A 339 -2.87 1.88 41.27
CA VAL A 339 -3.25 1.02 42.38
C VAL A 339 -2.33 -0.18 42.52
N ASP A 340 -2.02 -0.86 41.38
CA ASP A 340 -1.31 -2.13 41.42
C ASP A 340 -0.24 -2.31 40.32
N GLY A 341 0.02 -1.32 39.50
CA GLY A 341 1.01 -1.37 38.44
C GLY A 341 0.75 -2.42 37.35
N LYS A 342 -0.44 -2.98 37.28
CA LYS A 342 -0.87 -3.94 36.26
C LYS A 342 -1.71 -3.26 35.19
N ARG A 343 -1.43 -3.59 33.93
CA ARG A 343 -2.26 -3.15 32.81
C ARG A 343 -3.33 -4.21 32.49
N TYR A 344 -4.56 -3.77 32.37
CA TYR A 344 -5.73 -4.60 32.10
C TYR A 344 -6.18 -4.41 30.64
N ASN A 345 -6.53 -5.49 29.96
CA ASN A 345 -6.98 -5.46 28.56
C ASN A 345 -6.11 -4.54 27.68
N THR A 346 -4.79 -4.68 27.79
CA THR A 346 -3.74 -3.97 27.04
C THR A 346 -3.67 -2.45 27.21
N ASN A 347 -4.78 -1.75 27.50
CA ASN A 347 -4.86 -0.28 27.43
C ASN A 347 -5.48 0.37 28.69
N TRP A 348 -5.70 -0.37 29.79
CA TRP A 348 -6.36 0.15 30.98
C TRP A 348 -5.48 -0.03 32.21
N ASP A 349 -5.27 1.03 32.93
CA ASP A 349 -4.55 1.02 34.23
C ASP A 349 -5.54 1.23 35.36
N LYS A 350 -5.33 0.53 36.48
CA LYS A 350 -6.13 0.73 37.70
C LYS A 350 -5.58 1.89 38.49
N VAL A 351 -6.35 2.96 38.58
CA VAL A 351 -5.96 4.19 39.24
C VAL A 351 -6.99 4.60 40.29
N LYS A 352 -6.59 5.43 41.23
CA LYS A 352 -7.44 6.19 42.15
C LYS A 352 -7.08 7.67 42.07
N LEU A 353 -8.05 8.53 42.32
CA LEU A 353 -7.79 9.96 42.50
C LEU A 353 -6.89 10.15 43.74
N SER A 354 -5.92 11.02 43.65
CA SER A 354 -5.00 11.34 44.74
C SER A 354 -5.56 12.44 45.62
#